data_116d6571f74dab24a869d60f203cf1fa
#
_entry.id   116d6571f74dab24a869d60f203cf1fa
#
_cell.length_a   1.000
_cell.length_b   1.000
_cell.length_c   1.000
_cell.angle_alpha   90.00
_cell.angle_beta   90.00
_cell.angle_gamma   90.00
#
_symmetry.space_group_name_H-M   'P 1'
#
loop_
_entity.id
_entity.type
_entity.pdbx_description
1 polymer ?
#
loop_
_entity_poly.entity_id
_entity_poly.type
_entity_poly.pdbx_seq_one_letter_code
_entity_poly.pdbx_strand_id
1 'polypeptide(L)'
;MIIKLECRIVKLIKSTNIYSRKAIFCLILGDTLSECRVYLVSQLSEASLQDGSCKPRILGQMQKMKILNEIFWPLVAVIAAFIVGGIIILLIGDNPLNAYRLLLSSSFGSIGDVGWMLHYATPLIFTGLAVAVALRCGLLNIGAEGQLYVAAFAAAWVGIKFGGVAVNGVSWAWMSLPAVVLVPLCILTAMVVGGIWGGIPGILKAKFGSHEVINTIMLNFVGIALAGYFTQYFYKIPGDPIMQTANIGKAAEIPRLNEFLPYIPHDVPLNVAFLIAVLMCIVVYVFLWKTKWGYELRAVGENPTAAEYGGISPKKQIVIAMTFSGALAGMVAVGEVLGNRHNYYDGFSADWGYLGIAVALLGRNHPLGVFIAAVFFGVLLRGEIFVDAFTPKISKDLGWVLQAIIILFVACLQMYSRTTRTKGKV
;
A
#
# COMPACT_ATOMS: atom_id res chain seq x y z
N MET A 1 -29.29 -26.55 -9.43
CA MET A 1 -28.30 -26.78 -8.34
C MET A 1 -28.83 -26.34 -6.98
N ILE A 2 -29.59 -25.25 -6.88
CA ILE A 2 -30.20 -24.70 -5.66
C ILE A 2 -31.26 -25.67 -5.07
N ILE A 3 -32.14 -26.22 -5.87
CA ILE A 3 -33.24 -27.16 -5.44
C ILE A 3 -32.69 -28.46 -4.85
N LYS A 4 -31.54 -28.97 -5.31
CA LYS A 4 -30.89 -30.15 -4.71
C LYS A 4 -30.23 -29.87 -3.35
N LEU A 5 -29.87 -28.61 -3.10
CA LEU A 5 -29.32 -28.16 -1.81
C LEU A 5 -30.44 -28.03 -0.77
N GLU A 6 -31.59 -27.48 -1.14
CA GLU A 6 -32.76 -27.34 -0.27
C GLU A 6 -33.30 -28.71 0.17
N CYS A 7 -33.37 -29.68 -0.72
CA CYS A 7 -33.81 -31.05 -0.36
C CYS A 7 -32.83 -31.76 0.59
N ARG A 8 -31.53 -31.51 0.49
CA ARG A 8 -30.53 -32.05 1.45
C ARG A 8 -30.57 -31.35 2.81
N ILE A 9 -30.79 -30.04 2.83
CA ILE A 9 -30.93 -29.26 4.06
C ILE A 9 -32.18 -29.66 4.83
N VAL A 10 -33.32 -29.83 4.15
CA VAL A 10 -34.57 -30.29 4.75
C VAL A 10 -34.44 -31.72 5.30
N LYS A 11 -33.70 -32.62 4.62
CA LYS A 11 -33.41 -33.97 5.14
C LYS A 11 -32.50 -33.96 6.38
N LEU A 12 -31.51 -33.03 6.43
CA LEU A 12 -30.63 -32.88 7.60
C LEU A 12 -31.38 -32.31 8.82
N ILE A 13 -32.26 -31.32 8.62
CA ILE A 13 -33.10 -30.74 9.69
C ILE A 13 -34.06 -31.76 10.25
N LYS A 14 -34.63 -32.66 9.42
CA LYS A 14 -35.49 -33.79 9.88
C LYS A 14 -34.73 -34.86 10.66
N SER A 15 -33.44 -35.09 10.35
CA SER A 15 -32.65 -36.14 11.02
C SER A 15 -32.03 -35.70 12.36
N THR A 16 -31.90 -34.38 12.63
CA THR A 16 -31.21 -33.85 13.82
C THR A 16 -32.13 -33.38 14.93
N ASN A 17 -33.46 -33.48 14.77
CA ASN A 17 -34.45 -33.09 15.79
C ASN A 17 -34.32 -31.66 16.38
N ILE A 18 -33.67 -30.73 15.65
CA ILE A 18 -33.44 -29.37 16.08
C ILE A 18 -34.64 -28.51 15.68
N TYR A 19 -35.69 -28.53 16.49
CA TYR A 19 -36.82 -27.60 16.41
C TYR A 19 -36.51 -26.28 17.16
N SER A 20 -35.70 -25.39 16.56
CA SER A 20 -35.63 -24.04 17.02
C SER A 20 -36.58 -23.16 16.22
N ARG A 21 -37.51 -22.45 16.90
CA ARG A 21 -38.43 -21.48 16.28
C ARG A 21 -37.73 -20.41 15.41
N LYS A 22 -36.47 -20.10 15.69
CA LYS A 22 -35.65 -19.16 14.91
C LYS A 22 -35.23 -19.71 13.53
N ALA A 23 -34.97 -21.01 13.41
CA ALA A 23 -34.61 -21.61 12.11
C ALA A 23 -35.80 -21.63 11.12
N ILE A 24 -37.02 -21.82 11.62
CA ILE A 24 -38.25 -21.74 10.83
C ILE A 24 -38.56 -20.29 10.45
N PHE A 25 -38.28 -19.33 11.34
CA PHE A 25 -38.51 -17.91 11.11
C PHE A 25 -37.55 -17.33 10.05
N CYS A 26 -36.28 -17.74 10.02
CA CYS A 26 -35.31 -17.39 8.98
C CYS A 26 -35.69 -17.93 7.59
N LEU A 27 -36.35 -19.09 7.51
CA LEU A 27 -36.78 -19.70 6.25
C LEU A 27 -38.02 -19.01 5.63
N ILE A 28 -38.87 -18.39 6.46
CA ILE A 28 -40.15 -17.81 6.04
C ILE A 28 -40.09 -16.33 5.68
N LEU A 29 -39.19 -15.55 6.32
CA LEU A 29 -39.19 -14.08 6.23
C LEU A 29 -38.11 -13.47 5.35
N GLY A 30 -37.30 -14.24 4.63
CA GLY A 30 -36.48 -13.73 3.51
C GLY A 30 -35.45 -12.65 3.85
N ASP A 31 -35.24 -12.31 5.12
CA ASP A 31 -34.28 -11.29 5.52
C ASP A 31 -32.86 -11.82 5.60
N THR A 32 -32.08 -11.35 4.68
CA THR A 32 -30.61 -11.44 4.56
C THR A 32 -29.99 -12.82 4.75
N LEU A 33 -29.70 -13.45 3.61
CA LEU A 33 -28.96 -14.71 3.44
C LEU A 33 -27.68 -14.84 4.30
N SER A 34 -27.15 -13.72 4.82
CA SER A 34 -25.95 -13.65 5.65
C SER A 34 -26.19 -14.06 7.11
N GLU A 35 -27.31 -13.67 7.73
CA GLU A 35 -27.60 -13.99 9.13
C GLU A 35 -28.04 -15.45 9.32
N CYS A 36 -28.84 -15.96 8.38
CA CYS A 36 -29.19 -17.38 8.36
C CYS A 36 -27.97 -18.28 8.15
N ARG A 37 -26.98 -17.85 7.35
CA ARG A 37 -25.73 -18.58 7.16
C ARG A 37 -24.88 -18.67 8.42
N VAL A 38 -24.75 -17.56 9.17
CA VAL A 38 -23.93 -17.54 10.39
C VAL A 38 -24.57 -18.39 11.49
N TYR A 39 -25.89 -18.32 11.65
CA TYR A 39 -26.61 -19.12 12.63
C TYR A 39 -26.59 -20.64 12.29
N LEU A 40 -26.78 -21.00 11.01
CA LEU A 40 -26.68 -22.40 10.57
C LEU A 40 -25.25 -22.94 10.75
N VAL A 41 -24.24 -22.13 10.52
CA VAL A 41 -22.82 -22.50 10.66
C VAL A 41 -22.44 -22.65 12.14
N SER A 42 -22.95 -21.82 13.05
CA SER A 42 -22.71 -21.98 14.49
C SER A 42 -23.35 -23.27 15.04
N GLN A 43 -24.59 -23.56 14.63
CA GLN A 43 -25.30 -24.78 15.05
C GLN A 43 -24.68 -26.05 14.44
N LEU A 44 -24.21 -25.98 13.18
CA LEU A 44 -23.48 -27.08 12.55
C LEU A 44 -22.09 -27.29 13.17
N SER A 45 -21.44 -26.25 13.70
CA SER A 45 -20.17 -26.36 14.42
C SER A 45 -20.36 -27.07 15.78
N GLU A 46 -21.43 -26.78 16.48
CA GLU A 46 -21.76 -27.44 17.75
C GLU A 46 -22.17 -28.91 17.56
N ALA A 47 -22.99 -29.19 16.56
CA ALA A 47 -23.41 -30.58 16.22
C ALA A 47 -22.22 -31.42 15.70
N SER A 48 -21.26 -30.84 14.98
CA SER A 48 -20.07 -31.53 14.46
C SER A 48 -18.97 -31.77 15.49
N LEU A 49 -19.04 -31.13 16.65
CA LEU A 49 -18.15 -31.41 17.79
C LEU A 49 -18.47 -32.73 18.47
N GLN A 50 -19.71 -33.25 18.27
CA GLN A 50 -20.15 -34.56 18.81
C GLN A 50 -19.83 -35.72 17.86
N ASP A 51 -19.68 -35.46 16.55
CA ASP A 51 -19.45 -36.52 15.54
C ASP A 51 -18.13 -36.25 14.79
N GLY A 52 -17.05 -36.89 15.23
CA GLY A 52 -15.65 -36.64 14.81
C GLY A 52 -15.29 -36.81 13.34
N SER A 53 -16.25 -37.07 12.43
CA SER A 53 -15.97 -37.52 11.06
C SER A 53 -16.08 -36.48 9.93
N CYS A 54 -16.52 -35.22 10.21
CA CYS A 54 -16.87 -34.26 9.14
C CYS A 54 -15.93 -33.01 9.03
N LYS A 55 -14.83 -32.96 9.79
CA LYS A 55 -13.99 -31.76 9.98
C LYS A 55 -13.19 -31.21 8.76
N PRO A 56 -12.52 -31.98 7.89
CA PRO A 56 -11.58 -31.36 6.95
C PRO A 56 -12.22 -30.76 5.69
N ARG A 57 -13.34 -31.29 5.24
CA ARG A 57 -13.98 -30.88 3.97
C ARG A 57 -14.77 -29.56 4.08
N ILE A 58 -15.45 -29.35 5.20
CA ILE A 58 -16.26 -28.13 5.46
C ILE A 58 -15.35 -26.95 5.76
N LEU A 59 -14.30 -27.14 6.57
CA LEU A 59 -13.30 -26.10 6.83
C LEU A 59 -12.61 -25.65 5.54
N GLY A 60 -12.24 -26.56 4.66
CA GLY A 60 -11.62 -26.24 3.37
C GLY A 60 -12.55 -25.49 2.41
N GLN A 61 -13.85 -25.79 2.40
CA GLN A 61 -14.83 -25.05 1.61
C GLN A 61 -15.10 -23.63 2.18
N MET A 62 -15.19 -23.51 3.50
CA MET A 62 -15.35 -22.20 4.16
C MET A 62 -14.13 -21.31 3.95
N GLN A 63 -12.93 -21.88 3.98
CA GLN A 63 -11.69 -21.15 3.72
C GLN A 63 -11.59 -20.69 2.26
N LYS A 64 -11.99 -21.53 1.30
CA LYS A 64 -12.08 -21.16 -0.13
C LYS A 64 -13.12 -20.06 -0.40
N MET A 65 -14.30 -20.12 0.23
CA MET A 65 -15.32 -19.08 0.09
C MET A 65 -14.87 -17.75 0.73
N LYS A 66 -14.11 -17.83 1.81
CA LYS A 66 -13.55 -16.62 2.46
C LYS A 66 -12.52 -15.94 1.56
N ILE A 67 -11.61 -16.70 0.96
CA ILE A 67 -10.63 -16.21 0.00
C ILE A 67 -11.32 -15.65 -1.25
N LEU A 68 -12.33 -16.31 -1.77
CA LEU A 68 -13.09 -15.85 -2.93
C LEU A 68 -13.78 -14.51 -2.66
N ASN A 69 -14.42 -14.35 -1.51
CA ASN A 69 -15.01 -13.08 -1.09
C ASN A 69 -13.96 -11.98 -0.84
N GLU A 70 -12.76 -12.37 -0.45
CA GLU A 70 -11.66 -11.42 -0.23
C GLU A 70 -11.13 -10.82 -1.53
N ILE A 71 -11.16 -11.55 -2.63
CA ILE A 71 -10.73 -11.09 -3.96
C ILE A 71 -11.90 -10.44 -4.72
N PHE A 72 -13.11 -10.93 -4.55
CA PHE A 72 -14.29 -10.50 -5.32
C PHE A 72 -14.63 -9.02 -5.12
N TRP A 73 -14.67 -8.52 -3.87
CA TRP A 73 -15.07 -7.14 -3.60
C TRP A 73 -14.10 -6.08 -4.14
N PRO A 74 -12.76 -6.21 -4.01
CA PRO A 74 -11.82 -5.32 -4.68
C PRO A 74 -11.97 -5.31 -6.20
N LEU A 75 -12.20 -6.48 -6.81
CA LEU A 75 -12.41 -6.57 -8.26
C LEU A 75 -13.68 -5.85 -8.71
N VAL A 76 -14.78 -6.01 -7.96
CA VAL A 76 -16.04 -5.28 -8.23
C VAL A 76 -15.82 -3.76 -8.11
N ALA A 77 -15.05 -3.30 -7.11
CA ALA A 77 -14.73 -1.88 -6.96
C ALA A 77 -13.98 -1.32 -8.18
N VAL A 78 -12.97 -2.06 -8.64
CA VAL A 78 -12.19 -1.67 -9.82
C VAL A 78 -13.07 -1.63 -11.07
N ILE A 79 -13.87 -2.67 -11.33
CA ILE A 79 -14.78 -2.70 -12.48
C ILE A 79 -15.78 -1.54 -12.44
N ALA A 80 -16.38 -1.27 -11.27
CA ALA A 80 -17.31 -0.15 -11.11
C ALA A 80 -16.62 1.20 -11.40
N ALA A 81 -15.38 1.38 -10.94
CA ALA A 81 -14.61 2.58 -11.21
C ALA A 81 -14.32 2.77 -12.71
N PHE A 82 -13.96 1.69 -13.44
CA PHE A 82 -13.79 1.74 -14.89
C PHE A 82 -15.08 2.03 -15.64
N ILE A 83 -16.23 1.54 -15.16
CA ILE A 83 -17.54 1.88 -15.76
C ILE A 83 -17.82 3.37 -15.58
N VAL A 84 -17.65 3.93 -14.37
CA VAL A 84 -17.87 5.35 -14.10
C VAL A 84 -16.87 6.21 -14.89
N GLY A 85 -15.59 5.83 -14.94
CA GLY A 85 -14.58 6.50 -15.76
C GLY A 85 -14.92 6.47 -17.25
N GLY A 86 -15.43 5.34 -17.76
CA GLY A 86 -15.91 5.23 -19.13
C GLY A 86 -17.08 6.17 -19.45
N ILE A 87 -18.02 6.32 -18.51
CA ILE A 87 -19.11 7.30 -18.63
C ILE A 87 -18.56 8.72 -18.69
N ILE A 88 -17.57 9.07 -17.85
CA ILE A 88 -16.94 10.39 -17.88
C ILE A 88 -16.24 10.65 -19.22
N ILE A 89 -15.51 9.68 -19.77
CA ILE A 89 -14.86 9.77 -21.08
C ILE A 89 -15.90 10.02 -22.19
N LEU A 90 -17.04 9.32 -22.16
CA LEU A 90 -18.13 9.52 -23.10
C LEU A 90 -18.73 10.93 -22.99
N LEU A 91 -18.88 11.47 -21.78
CA LEU A 91 -19.39 12.84 -21.56
C LEU A 91 -18.43 13.91 -22.08
N ILE A 92 -17.12 13.66 -22.06
CA ILE A 92 -16.08 14.52 -22.63
C ILE A 92 -16.14 14.47 -24.19
N GLY A 93 -16.80 13.46 -24.76
CA GLY A 93 -16.95 13.27 -26.20
C GLY A 93 -15.77 12.52 -26.83
N ASP A 94 -15.17 11.59 -26.09
CA ASP A 94 -14.14 10.68 -26.58
C ASP A 94 -14.56 9.22 -26.41
N ASN A 95 -13.80 8.29 -26.99
CA ASN A 95 -14.12 6.87 -26.99
C ASN A 95 -13.40 6.15 -25.80
N PRO A 96 -14.14 5.65 -24.81
CA PRO A 96 -13.54 4.98 -23.64
C PRO A 96 -12.77 3.71 -24.01
N LEU A 97 -13.16 3.00 -25.06
CA LEU A 97 -12.45 1.80 -25.50
C LEU A 97 -11.05 2.14 -26.02
N ASN A 98 -10.91 3.26 -26.75
CA ASN A 98 -9.60 3.74 -27.21
C ASN A 98 -8.73 4.17 -26.03
N ALA A 99 -9.26 4.92 -25.08
CA ALA A 99 -8.54 5.35 -23.88
C ALA A 99 -8.06 4.15 -23.05
N TYR A 100 -8.91 3.17 -22.81
CA TYR A 100 -8.54 1.96 -22.06
C TYR A 100 -7.57 1.06 -22.83
N ARG A 101 -7.69 0.99 -24.17
CA ARG A 101 -6.71 0.28 -25.00
C ARG A 101 -5.34 0.94 -24.92
N LEU A 102 -5.27 2.28 -25.00
CA LEU A 102 -4.02 3.04 -24.84
C LEU A 102 -3.41 2.81 -23.46
N LEU A 103 -4.21 2.86 -22.40
CA LEU A 103 -3.78 2.61 -21.04
C LEU A 103 -3.14 1.22 -20.88
N LEU A 104 -3.76 0.19 -21.44
CA LEU A 104 -3.22 -1.18 -21.37
C LEU A 104 -2.01 -1.37 -22.30
N SER A 105 -2.05 -0.84 -23.52
CA SER A 105 -0.94 -0.97 -24.46
C SER A 105 0.32 -0.24 -24.03
N SER A 106 0.18 0.91 -23.35
CA SER A 106 1.30 1.66 -22.78
C SER A 106 1.99 0.98 -21.61
N SER A 107 1.33 -0.01 -21.02
CA SER A 107 1.87 -0.73 -19.86
C SER A 107 2.35 -2.14 -20.20
N PHE A 108 1.78 -2.77 -21.26
CA PHE A 108 2.07 -4.16 -21.64
C PHE A 108 2.48 -4.32 -23.10
N GLY A 109 2.60 -3.23 -23.86
CA GLY A 109 2.90 -3.27 -25.29
C GLY A 109 4.31 -3.76 -25.64
N SER A 110 5.27 -3.48 -24.79
CA SER A 110 6.67 -3.88 -24.94
C SER A 110 7.31 -4.19 -23.58
N ILE A 111 8.50 -4.82 -23.61
CA ILE A 111 9.29 -5.05 -22.39
C ILE A 111 9.66 -3.72 -21.71
N GLY A 112 9.94 -2.68 -22.51
CA GLY A 112 10.20 -1.33 -22.00
C GLY A 112 9.00 -0.75 -21.25
N ASP A 113 7.78 -0.91 -21.77
CA ASP A 113 6.55 -0.43 -21.13
C ASP A 113 6.30 -1.14 -19.81
N VAL A 114 6.51 -2.45 -19.75
CA VAL A 114 6.47 -3.21 -18.48
C VAL A 114 7.51 -2.67 -17.49
N GLY A 115 8.71 -2.34 -17.96
CA GLY A 115 9.76 -1.74 -17.14
C GLY A 115 9.34 -0.39 -16.56
N TRP A 116 8.73 0.49 -17.35
CA TRP A 116 8.19 1.76 -16.91
C TRP A 116 7.05 1.57 -15.90
N MET A 117 6.13 0.66 -16.17
CA MET A 117 5.03 0.32 -15.23
C MET A 117 5.58 -0.14 -13.87
N LEU A 118 6.60 -1.02 -13.86
CA LEU A 118 7.23 -1.50 -12.63
C LEU A 118 8.01 -0.39 -11.91
N HIS A 119 8.61 0.55 -12.64
CA HIS A 119 9.22 1.73 -12.06
C HIS A 119 8.19 2.55 -11.26
N TYR A 120 7.02 2.86 -11.86
CA TYR A 120 5.95 3.57 -11.15
C TYR A 120 5.33 2.75 -9.99
N ALA A 121 5.33 1.43 -10.10
CA ALA A 121 4.85 0.57 -9.02
C ALA A 121 5.80 0.52 -7.82
N THR A 122 7.11 0.73 -8.02
CA THR A 122 8.13 0.60 -6.97
C THR A 122 7.89 1.50 -5.75
N PRO A 123 7.72 2.84 -5.88
CA PRO A 123 7.42 3.71 -4.75
C PRO A 123 6.09 3.35 -4.08
N LEU A 124 5.09 2.90 -4.87
CA LEU A 124 3.79 2.50 -4.36
C LEU A 124 3.84 1.19 -3.55
N ILE A 125 4.77 0.28 -3.85
CA ILE A 125 5.00 -0.91 -3.01
C ILE A 125 5.49 -0.46 -1.63
N PHE A 126 6.48 0.43 -1.54
CA PHE A 126 7.01 0.90 -0.27
C PHE A 126 5.97 1.66 0.55
N THR A 127 5.27 2.63 -0.05
CA THR A 127 4.24 3.42 0.64
C THR A 127 3.02 2.58 0.98
N GLY A 128 2.61 1.66 0.11
CA GLY A 128 1.52 0.72 0.37
C GLY A 128 1.85 -0.23 1.53
N LEU A 129 3.07 -0.76 1.62
CA LEU A 129 3.52 -1.55 2.77
C LEU A 129 3.58 -0.71 4.04
N ALA A 130 4.05 0.54 3.96
CA ALA A 130 4.08 1.47 5.08
C ALA A 130 2.69 1.66 5.69
N VAL A 131 1.71 2.00 4.87
CA VAL A 131 0.33 2.19 5.30
C VAL A 131 -0.30 0.87 5.77
N ALA A 132 -0.03 -0.25 5.09
CA ALA A 132 -0.56 -1.56 5.47
C ALA A 132 -0.12 -1.98 6.88
N VAL A 133 1.14 -1.72 7.25
CA VAL A 133 1.66 -2.00 8.60
C VAL A 133 0.92 -1.16 9.66
N ALA A 134 0.75 0.13 9.44
CA ALA A 134 0.02 1.01 10.34
C ALA A 134 -1.45 0.56 10.51
N LEU A 135 -2.13 0.24 9.40
CA LEU A 135 -3.51 -0.25 9.40
C LEU A 135 -3.68 -1.59 10.11
N ARG A 136 -2.65 -2.46 10.12
CA ARG A 136 -2.66 -3.71 10.92
C ARG A 136 -2.60 -3.45 12.43
N CYS A 137 -2.09 -2.30 12.86
CA CYS A 137 -2.16 -1.83 14.25
C CYS A 137 -3.44 -1.01 14.55
N GLY A 138 -4.34 -0.86 13.59
CA GLY A 138 -5.54 -0.04 13.72
C GLY A 138 -5.29 1.47 13.58
N LEU A 139 -4.15 1.87 13.03
CA LEU A 139 -3.74 3.26 12.82
C LEU A 139 -3.77 3.61 11.35
N LEU A 140 -4.16 4.84 11.01
CA LEU A 140 -4.08 5.35 9.66
C LEU A 140 -2.89 6.33 9.55
N ASN A 141 -1.82 5.89 8.86
CA ASN A 141 -0.67 6.75 8.58
C ASN A 141 -0.88 7.49 7.24
N ILE A 142 -1.41 8.70 7.29
CA ILE A 142 -1.49 9.60 6.11
C ILE A 142 -0.16 10.36 5.93
N GLY A 143 0.75 10.26 6.90
CA GLY A 143 2.03 10.94 6.95
C GLY A 143 3.11 10.36 6.04
N ALA A 144 2.82 9.31 5.28
CA ALA A 144 3.80 8.67 4.41
C ALA A 144 4.44 9.64 3.41
N GLU A 145 3.68 10.64 2.95
CA GLU A 145 4.18 11.68 2.03
C GLU A 145 5.28 12.51 2.67
N GLY A 146 5.08 13.11 3.84
CA GLY A 146 6.13 13.86 4.54
C GLY A 146 7.32 13.00 4.97
N GLN A 147 7.06 11.73 5.34
CA GLN A 147 8.09 10.78 5.72
C GLN A 147 9.04 10.48 4.55
N LEU A 148 8.51 10.27 3.34
CA LEU A 148 9.35 10.03 2.16
C LEU A 148 10.14 11.27 1.73
N TYR A 149 9.59 12.50 1.86
CA TYR A 149 10.29 13.73 1.53
C TYR A 149 11.51 13.96 2.43
N VAL A 150 11.32 13.86 3.76
CA VAL A 150 12.41 14.05 4.73
C VAL A 150 13.47 12.95 4.58
N ALA A 151 13.05 11.71 4.33
CA ALA A 151 13.95 10.58 4.11
C ALA A 151 14.74 10.72 2.80
N ALA A 152 14.09 11.18 1.72
CA ALA A 152 14.73 11.39 0.43
C ALA A 152 15.80 12.48 0.50
N PHE A 153 15.49 13.60 1.17
CA PHE A 153 16.48 14.63 1.43
C PHE A 153 17.65 14.09 2.25
N ALA A 154 17.41 13.35 3.32
CA ALA A 154 18.46 12.80 4.16
C ALA A 154 19.35 11.79 3.42
N ALA A 155 18.77 10.94 2.57
CA ALA A 155 19.52 10.01 1.73
C ALA A 155 20.41 10.76 0.71
N ALA A 156 19.87 11.78 0.05
CA ALA A 156 20.63 12.63 -0.85
C ALA A 156 21.77 13.35 -0.11
N TRP A 157 21.50 13.88 1.08
CA TRP A 157 22.49 14.52 1.91
C TRP A 157 23.66 13.60 2.25
N VAL A 158 23.39 12.38 2.67
CA VAL A 158 24.45 11.37 2.93
C VAL A 158 25.21 11.03 1.64
N GLY A 159 24.50 10.84 0.52
CA GLY A 159 25.09 10.57 -0.78
C GLY A 159 26.02 11.67 -1.29
N ILE A 160 25.72 12.94 -0.95
CA ILE A 160 26.58 14.10 -1.28
C ILE A 160 27.77 14.17 -0.32
N LYS A 161 27.54 14.08 1.01
CA LYS A 161 28.57 14.28 2.02
C LYS A 161 29.64 13.17 2.06
N PHE A 162 29.24 11.94 1.73
CA PHE A 162 30.13 10.78 1.75
C PHE A 162 30.40 10.20 0.35
N GLY A 163 29.92 10.87 -0.71
CA GLY A 163 30.08 10.43 -2.10
C GLY A 163 31.19 11.15 -2.88
N GLY A 164 31.98 11.99 -2.24
CA GLY A 164 33.07 12.70 -2.91
C GLY A 164 32.62 13.81 -3.86
N VAL A 165 31.47 14.44 -3.63
CA VAL A 165 30.86 15.42 -4.53
C VAL A 165 31.54 16.78 -4.43
N ALA A 166 31.87 17.37 -5.59
CA ALA A 166 32.31 18.75 -5.71
C ALA A 166 31.40 19.52 -6.68
N VAL A 167 31.01 20.72 -6.34
CA VAL A 167 30.16 21.61 -7.15
C VAL A 167 30.90 22.91 -7.38
N ASN A 168 31.09 23.33 -8.66
CA ASN A 168 31.79 24.54 -9.05
C ASN A 168 33.19 24.67 -8.43
N GLY A 169 33.93 23.56 -8.30
CA GLY A 169 35.28 23.54 -7.72
C GLY A 169 35.33 23.55 -6.18
N VAL A 170 34.17 23.65 -5.51
CA VAL A 170 34.08 23.56 -4.05
C VAL A 170 33.69 22.15 -3.64
N SER A 171 34.48 21.52 -2.77
CA SER A 171 34.12 20.17 -2.24
C SER A 171 32.97 20.30 -1.24
N TRP A 172 31.87 19.63 -1.54
CA TRP A 172 30.72 19.46 -0.61
C TRP A 172 30.85 18.20 0.23
N ALA A 173 31.73 17.30 -0.20
CA ALA A 173 31.98 16.06 0.50
C ALA A 173 32.88 16.24 1.72
N TRP A 174 32.59 15.50 2.78
CA TRP A 174 33.49 15.34 3.94
C TRP A 174 34.52 14.26 3.68
N MET A 175 34.10 13.17 3.02
CA MET A 175 34.94 12.06 2.63
C MET A 175 34.32 11.28 1.46
N SER A 176 35.09 10.42 0.82
CA SER A 176 34.61 9.52 -0.23
C SER A 176 34.60 8.09 0.30
N LEU A 177 33.42 7.48 0.38
CA LEU A 177 33.24 6.09 0.77
C LEU A 177 33.03 5.21 -0.47
N PRO A 178 33.48 3.95 -0.41
CA PRO A 178 33.21 2.99 -1.48
C PRO A 178 31.71 2.64 -1.54
N ALA A 179 31.20 2.29 -2.74
CA ALA A 179 29.79 2.01 -2.99
C ALA A 179 29.20 0.94 -2.05
N VAL A 180 29.97 -0.09 -1.73
CA VAL A 180 29.55 -1.19 -0.82
C VAL A 180 29.15 -0.70 0.57
N VAL A 181 29.71 0.42 1.04
CA VAL A 181 29.40 1.01 2.34
C VAL A 181 28.38 2.15 2.16
N LEU A 182 28.53 2.97 1.12
CA LEU A 182 27.73 4.18 0.95
C LEU A 182 26.28 3.88 0.60
N VAL A 183 26.01 2.93 -0.29
CA VAL A 183 24.64 2.55 -0.67
C VAL A 183 23.85 2.03 0.53
N PRO A 184 24.32 1.02 1.32
CA PRO A 184 23.65 0.62 2.55
C PRO A 184 23.48 1.75 3.57
N LEU A 185 24.45 2.66 3.67
CA LEU A 185 24.37 3.80 4.58
C LEU A 185 23.25 4.78 4.16
N CYS A 186 23.12 5.06 2.87
CA CYS A 186 22.01 5.88 2.35
C CYS A 186 20.64 5.22 2.59
N ILE A 187 20.52 3.91 2.34
CA ILE A 187 19.29 3.15 2.60
C ILE A 187 18.95 3.17 4.09
N LEU A 188 19.91 2.90 4.95
CA LEU A 188 19.71 2.92 6.41
C LEU A 188 19.30 4.31 6.88
N THR A 189 19.93 5.37 6.36
CA THR A 189 19.58 6.76 6.68
C THR A 189 18.14 7.07 6.28
N ALA A 190 17.72 6.68 5.07
CA ALA A 190 16.35 6.84 4.62
C ALA A 190 15.35 6.15 5.55
N MET A 191 15.64 4.91 5.93
CA MET A 191 14.80 4.14 6.86
C MET A 191 14.75 4.77 8.26
N VAL A 192 15.89 5.17 8.80
CA VAL A 192 15.98 5.75 10.15
C VAL A 192 15.27 7.10 10.22
N VAL A 193 15.55 7.98 9.26
CA VAL A 193 14.96 9.33 9.24
C VAL A 193 13.46 9.26 8.98
N GLY A 194 13.01 8.46 8.00
CA GLY A 194 11.60 8.20 7.75
C GLY A 194 10.92 7.58 8.98
N GLY A 195 11.59 6.64 9.64
CA GLY A 195 11.13 6.00 10.87
C GLY A 195 10.99 6.97 12.04
N ILE A 196 11.98 7.84 12.27
CA ILE A 196 11.92 8.86 13.31
C ILE A 196 10.76 9.83 13.02
N TRP A 197 10.63 10.28 11.75
CA TRP A 197 9.54 11.17 11.36
C TRP A 197 8.15 10.53 11.56
N GLY A 198 8.00 9.25 11.21
CA GLY A 198 6.78 8.47 11.46
C GLY A 198 6.57 8.14 12.94
N GLY A 199 7.63 8.03 13.72
CA GLY A 199 7.58 7.81 15.17
C GLY A 199 6.99 8.99 15.96
N ILE A 200 7.18 10.23 15.49
CA ILE A 200 6.64 11.44 16.14
C ILE A 200 5.12 11.33 16.35
N PRO A 201 4.27 11.15 15.31
CA PRO A 201 2.83 11.03 15.51
C PRO A 201 2.46 9.77 16.31
N GLY A 202 3.28 8.70 16.22
CA GLY A 202 3.11 7.51 17.06
C GLY A 202 3.28 7.81 18.55
N ILE A 203 4.30 8.58 18.92
CA ILE A 203 4.53 9.02 20.32
C ILE A 203 3.42 9.96 20.79
N LEU A 204 3.01 10.92 19.95
CA LEU A 204 1.91 11.83 20.28
C LEU A 204 0.61 11.08 20.54
N LYS A 205 0.29 10.08 19.73
CA LYS A 205 -0.86 9.20 19.94
C LYS A 205 -0.74 8.39 21.21
N ALA A 206 0.42 7.76 21.44
CA ALA A 206 0.62 6.84 22.56
C ALA A 206 0.66 7.55 23.92
N LYS A 207 1.23 8.79 23.99
CA LYS A 207 1.37 9.53 25.25
C LYS A 207 0.19 10.47 25.52
N PHE A 208 -0.27 11.19 24.51
CA PHE A 208 -1.27 12.26 24.67
C PHE A 208 -2.65 11.88 24.13
N GLY A 209 -2.81 10.70 23.51
CA GLY A 209 -4.10 10.28 22.94
C GLY A 209 -4.53 11.09 21.71
N SER A 210 -3.63 11.91 21.12
CA SER A 210 -3.96 12.76 19.99
C SER A 210 -4.38 11.95 18.76
N HIS A 211 -5.16 12.56 17.86
CA HIS A 211 -5.67 11.87 16.68
C HIS A 211 -4.54 11.70 15.65
N GLU A 212 -4.19 10.45 15.33
CA GLU A 212 -3.06 10.11 14.44
C GLU A 212 -3.19 10.73 13.05
N VAL A 213 -4.40 10.77 12.49
CA VAL A 213 -4.67 11.34 11.15
C VAL A 213 -4.30 12.81 11.11
N ILE A 214 -4.72 13.60 12.10
CA ILE A 214 -4.43 15.03 12.16
C ILE A 214 -2.93 15.26 12.30
N ASN A 215 -2.28 14.53 13.21
CA ASN A 215 -0.84 14.67 13.44
C ASN A 215 -0.03 14.31 12.20
N THR A 216 -0.40 13.22 11.51
CA THR A 216 0.34 12.76 10.31
C THR A 216 0.15 13.71 9.13
N ILE A 217 -1.06 14.25 8.91
CA ILE A 217 -1.30 15.25 7.85
C ILE A 217 -0.52 16.54 8.13
N MET A 218 -0.55 17.04 9.38
CA MET A 218 0.20 18.26 9.71
C MET A 218 1.71 18.08 9.55
N LEU A 219 2.24 16.91 9.93
CA LEU A 219 3.65 16.58 9.76
C LEU A 219 4.06 16.40 8.28
N ASN A 220 3.14 16.13 7.35
CA ASN A 220 3.45 16.17 5.92
C ASN A 220 3.87 17.59 5.50
N PHE A 221 3.06 18.61 5.84
CA PHE A 221 3.38 19.99 5.51
C PHE A 221 4.70 20.44 6.14
N VAL A 222 4.93 20.08 7.41
CA VAL A 222 6.19 20.40 8.10
C VAL A 222 7.36 19.67 7.43
N GLY A 223 7.24 18.39 7.09
CA GLY A 223 8.30 17.60 6.48
C GLY A 223 8.69 18.11 5.09
N ILE A 224 7.71 18.37 4.24
CA ILE A 224 7.93 18.92 2.90
C ILE A 224 8.58 20.31 2.99
N ALA A 225 8.04 21.20 3.83
CA ALA A 225 8.60 22.54 4.02
C ALA A 225 10.03 22.49 4.58
N LEU A 226 10.32 21.57 5.50
CA LEU A 226 11.65 21.43 6.08
C LEU A 226 12.67 20.93 5.04
N ALA A 227 12.33 19.92 4.27
CA ALA A 227 13.17 19.41 3.19
C ALA A 227 13.42 20.48 2.11
N GLY A 228 12.37 21.22 1.72
CA GLY A 228 12.47 22.36 0.82
C GLY A 228 13.36 23.49 1.38
N TYR A 229 13.19 23.85 2.65
CA TYR A 229 14.02 24.86 3.31
C TYR A 229 15.51 24.50 3.27
N PHE A 230 15.87 23.27 3.69
CA PHE A 230 17.27 22.85 3.65
C PHE A 230 17.82 22.79 2.23
N THR A 231 17.02 22.33 1.27
CA THR A 231 17.41 22.34 -0.14
C THR A 231 17.68 23.76 -0.62
N GLN A 232 16.74 24.68 -0.45
CA GLN A 232 16.82 26.04 -0.98
C GLN A 232 17.99 26.84 -0.41
N TYR A 233 18.23 26.78 0.91
CA TYR A 233 19.16 27.64 1.57
C TYR A 233 20.56 27.04 1.78
N PHE A 234 20.70 25.71 1.76
CA PHE A 234 21.98 25.08 2.11
C PHE A 234 22.53 24.15 1.02
N TYR A 235 21.69 23.59 0.16
CA TYR A 235 22.12 22.53 -0.75
C TYR A 235 21.74 22.76 -2.22
N LYS A 236 21.11 23.89 -2.54
CA LYS A 236 20.78 24.27 -3.92
C LYS A 236 22.05 24.57 -4.70
N ILE A 237 22.10 24.08 -5.96
CA ILE A 237 23.18 24.44 -6.88
C ILE A 237 23.06 25.93 -7.21
N PRO A 238 24.13 26.74 -7.04
CA PRO A 238 24.10 28.14 -7.41
C PRO A 238 23.81 28.34 -8.90
N GLY A 239 22.82 29.19 -9.22
CA GLY A 239 22.43 29.51 -10.58
C GLY A 239 21.41 28.54 -11.21
N ASP A 240 21.04 27.43 -10.55
CA ASP A 240 20.00 26.53 -11.04
C ASP A 240 18.60 27.13 -10.77
N PRO A 241 17.71 27.22 -11.78
CA PRO A 241 16.34 27.68 -11.59
C PRO A 241 15.49 26.67 -10.79
N ILE A 242 15.83 25.37 -10.84
CA ILE A 242 15.10 24.28 -10.18
C ILE A 242 15.56 24.18 -8.72
N MET A 243 14.62 23.94 -7.81
CA MET A 243 14.92 23.69 -6.41
C MET A 243 15.35 22.23 -6.21
N GLN A 244 16.64 21.98 -6.42
CA GLN A 244 17.25 20.66 -6.34
C GLN A 244 18.62 20.71 -5.68
N THR A 245 19.04 19.59 -5.09
CA THR A 245 20.41 19.43 -4.56
C THR A 245 21.38 19.07 -5.68
N ALA A 246 22.67 19.13 -5.39
CA ALA A 246 23.68 18.51 -6.24
C ALA A 246 23.40 17.01 -6.40
N ASN A 247 23.93 16.42 -7.46
CA ASN A 247 23.87 14.99 -7.64
C ASN A 247 24.67 14.30 -6.54
N ILE A 248 24.17 13.15 -6.09
CA ILE A 248 24.89 12.27 -5.16
C ILE A 248 26.17 11.76 -5.83
N GLY A 249 27.15 11.34 -5.03
CA GLY A 249 28.35 10.73 -5.58
C GLY A 249 28.03 9.42 -6.33
N LYS A 250 28.77 9.16 -7.42
CA LYS A 250 28.59 7.93 -8.22
C LYS A 250 28.65 6.63 -7.38
N ALA A 251 29.39 6.63 -6.29
CA ALA A 251 29.43 5.52 -5.35
C ALA A 251 28.12 5.28 -4.60
N ALA A 252 27.20 6.27 -4.56
CA ALA A 252 25.87 6.15 -3.95
C ALA A 252 24.78 5.74 -4.96
N GLU A 253 25.08 5.70 -6.25
CA GLU A 253 24.13 5.35 -7.29
C GLU A 253 23.81 3.84 -7.25
N ILE A 254 22.55 3.50 -7.40
CA ILE A 254 22.11 2.11 -7.55
C ILE A 254 21.99 1.81 -9.04
N PRO A 255 22.56 0.68 -9.53
CA PRO A 255 22.53 0.34 -10.93
C PRO A 255 21.10 0.13 -11.45
N ARG A 256 20.88 0.44 -12.71
CA ARG A 256 19.63 0.15 -13.41
C ARG A 256 19.57 -1.33 -13.77
N LEU A 257 18.37 -1.91 -13.83
CA LEU A 257 18.22 -3.31 -14.20
C LEU A 257 18.65 -3.62 -15.63
N ASN A 258 18.64 -2.64 -16.54
CA ASN A 258 19.11 -2.81 -17.91
C ASN A 258 20.62 -3.13 -18.00
N GLU A 259 21.41 -2.79 -16.97
CA GLU A 259 22.83 -3.16 -16.90
C GLU A 259 23.03 -4.68 -16.73
N PHE A 260 22.06 -5.34 -16.08
CA PHE A 260 22.09 -6.80 -15.84
C PHE A 260 21.23 -7.58 -16.85
N LEU A 261 20.20 -6.93 -17.40
CA LEU A 261 19.21 -7.52 -18.30
C LEU A 261 19.19 -6.75 -19.62
N PRO A 262 19.99 -7.14 -20.63
CA PRO A 262 20.13 -6.41 -21.89
C PRO A 262 18.83 -6.34 -22.73
N TYR A 263 17.81 -7.11 -22.37
CA TYR A 263 16.49 -7.06 -23.00
C TYR A 263 15.65 -5.83 -22.60
N ILE A 264 16.03 -5.12 -21.53
CA ILE A 264 15.35 -3.91 -21.08
C ILE A 264 15.99 -2.72 -21.82
N PRO A 265 15.20 -1.88 -22.51
CA PRO A 265 15.71 -0.70 -23.19
C PRO A 265 16.41 0.26 -22.22
N HIS A 266 17.42 0.99 -22.72
CA HIS A 266 18.24 1.90 -21.90
C HIS A 266 17.50 3.13 -21.37
N ASP A 267 16.38 3.50 -21.96
CA ASP A 267 15.51 4.60 -21.55
C ASP A 267 14.64 4.29 -20.31
N VAL A 268 14.56 3.01 -19.91
CA VAL A 268 13.74 2.57 -18.78
C VAL A 268 14.47 2.82 -17.46
N PRO A 269 13.89 3.62 -16.52
CA PRO A 269 14.54 3.93 -15.24
C PRO A 269 14.36 2.85 -14.18
N LEU A 270 13.95 1.63 -14.57
CA LEU A 270 13.78 0.52 -13.63
C LEU A 270 15.13 0.13 -13.04
N ASN A 271 15.24 0.18 -11.72
CA ASN A 271 16.48 -0.04 -10.99
C ASN A 271 16.35 -1.15 -9.92
N VAL A 272 17.44 -1.47 -9.26
CA VAL A 272 17.50 -2.53 -8.22
C VAL A 272 16.53 -2.27 -7.05
N ALA A 273 16.06 -1.02 -6.86
CA ALA A 273 15.07 -0.73 -5.82
C ALA A 273 13.77 -1.52 -5.98
N PHE A 274 13.37 -1.90 -7.21
CA PHE A 274 12.25 -2.81 -7.43
C PHE A 274 12.47 -4.17 -6.77
N LEU A 275 13.67 -4.74 -6.90
CA LEU A 275 13.99 -6.02 -6.24
C LEU A 275 13.98 -5.87 -4.72
N ILE A 276 14.48 -4.73 -4.22
CA ILE A 276 14.41 -4.39 -2.78
C ILE A 276 12.95 -4.26 -2.34
N ALA A 277 12.07 -3.65 -3.14
CA ALA A 277 10.64 -3.54 -2.83
C ALA A 277 9.95 -4.92 -2.75
N VAL A 278 10.27 -5.83 -3.67
CA VAL A 278 9.79 -7.22 -3.63
C VAL A 278 10.31 -7.95 -2.39
N LEU A 279 11.60 -7.77 -2.08
CA LEU A 279 12.17 -8.33 -0.84
C LEU A 279 11.47 -7.78 0.39
N MET A 280 11.17 -6.47 0.43
CA MET A 280 10.44 -5.85 1.54
C MET A 280 9.01 -6.38 1.69
N CYS A 281 8.33 -6.79 0.61
CA CYS A 281 7.06 -7.51 0.73
C CYS A 281 7.22 -8.80 1.53
N ILE A 282 8.30 -9.55 1.29
CA ILE A 282 8.59 -10.80 2.02
C ILE A 282 8.95 -10.48 3.48
N VAL A 283 9.81 -9.48 3.71
CA VAL A 283 10.23 -9.06 5.07
C VAL A 283 9.01 -8.62 5.89
N VAL A 284 8.13 -7.79 5.33
CA VAL A 284 6.91 -7.32 6.01
C VAL A 284 5.94 -8.49 6.25
N TYR A 285 5.84 -9.43 5.31
CA TYR A 285 5.04 -10.65 5.52
C TYR A 285 5.59 -11.45 6.71
N VAL A 286 6.88 -11.74 6.73
CA VAL A 286 7.52 -12.47 7.85
C VAL A 286 7.35 -11.70 9.15
N PHE A 287 7.61 -10.39 9.15
CA PHE A 287 7.43 -9.53 10.32
C PHE A 287 6.01 -9.62 10.88
N LEU A 288 5.00 -9.40 10.06
CA LEU A 288 3.61 -9.34 10.51
C LEU A 288 3.05 -10.71 10.92
N TRP A 289 3.41 -11.81 10.23
CA TRP A 289 2.75 -13.11 10.45
C TRP A 289 3.61 -14.16 11.14
N LYS A 290 4.94 -13.98 11.17
CA LYS A 290 5.87 -15.00 11.69
C LYS A 290 6.63 -14.54 12.93
N THR A 291 6.52 -13.25 13.34
CA THR A 291 7.22 -12.73 14.53
C THR A 291 6.24 -12.42 15.67
N LYS A 292 6.78 -12.42 16.91
CA LYS A 292 6.08 -12.02 18.11
C LYS A 292 5.60 -10.57 18.03
N TRP A 293 6.44 -9.66 17.53
CA TRP A 293 6.09 -8.25 17.42
C TRP A 293 4.95 -8.00 16.43
N GLY A 294 4.95 -8.71 15.29
CA GLY A 294 3.83 -8.64 14.35
C GLY A 294 2.54 -9.21 14.91
N TYR A 295 2.61 -10.25 15.75
CA TYR A 295 1.44 -10.77 16.46
C TYR A 295 0.88 -9.73 17.42
N GLU A 296 1.73 -9.14 18.29
CA GLU A 296 1.35 -8.11 19.25
C GLU A 296 0.73 -6.89 18.58
N LEU A 297 1.34 -6.43 17.46
CA LEU A 297 0.86 -5.32 16.65
C LEU A 297 -0.57 -5.59 16.11
N ARG A 298 -0.81 -6.78 15.56
CA ARG A 298 -2.14 -7.16 15.04
C ARG A 298 -3.16 -7.34 16.18
N ALA A 299 -2.75 -7.85 17.34
CA ALA A 299 -3.61 -7.98 18.51
C ALA A 299 -4.11 -6.62 18.98
N VAL A 300 -3.23 -5.62 19.05
CA VAL A 300 -3.60 -4.23 19.37
C VAL A 300 -4.54 -3.66 18.30
N GLY A 301 -4.31 -3.96 17.03
CA GLY A 301 -5.16 -3.49 15.92
C GLY A 301 -6.58 -4.08 15.93
N GLU A 302 -6.76 -5.30 16.44
CA GLU A 302 -8.09 -5.93 16.59
C GLU A 302 -8.85 -5.39 17.81
N ASN A 303 -8.20 -5.34 18.97
CA ASN A 303 -8.78 -4.76 20.19
C ASN A 303 -7.67 -4.37 21.18
N PRO A 304 -7.39 -3.06 21.33
CA PRO A 304 -6.34 -2.56 22.23
C PRO A 304 -6.55 -2.97 23.69
N THR A 305 -7.80 -2.94 24.17
CA THR A 305 -8.14 -3.29 25.57
C THR A 305 -7.91 -4.77 25.82
N ALA A 306 -8.37 -5.65 24.92
CA ALA A 306 -8.13 -7.09 25.07
C ALA A 306 -6.63 -7.44 24.98
N ALA A 307 -5.87 -6.74 24.14
CA ALA A 307 -4.42 -6.90 24.04
C ALA A 307 -3.72 -6.51 25.35
N GLU A 308 -4.17 -5.44 26.01
CA GLU A 308 -3.64 -4.99 27.31
C GLU A 308 -3.90 -6.02 28.41
N TYR A 309 -5.10 -6.60 28.50
CA TYR A 309 -5.39 -7.72 29.41
C TYR A 309 -4.52 -8.94 29.14
N GLY A 310 -4.10 -9.15 27.88
CA GLY A 310 -3.15 -10.19 27.48
C GLY A 310 -1.68 -9.84 27.75
N GLY A 311 -1.38 -8.73 28.44
CA GLY A 311 -0.02 -8.30 28.76
C GLY A 311 0.72 -7.59 27.64
N ILE A 312 0.05 -7.22 26.54
CA ILE A 312 0.62 -6.48 25.43
C ILE A 312 0.42 -4.97 25.67
N SER A 313 1.48 -4.17 25.61
CA SER A 313 1.38 -2.72 25.75
C SER A 313 0.92 -2.04 24.46
N PRO A 314 -0.32 -1.51 24.37
CA PRO A 314 -0.81 -0.85 23.17
C PRO A 314 0.02 0.38 22.82
N LYS A 315 0.45 1.17 23.80
CA LYS A 315 1.28 2.37 23.61
C LYS A 315 2.58 2.06 22.89
N LYS A 316 3.25 0.97 23.29
CA LYS A 316 4.52 0.55 22.67
C LYS A 316 4.29 0.09 21.23
N GLN A 317 3.24 -0.67 20.97
CA GLN A 317 2.94 -1.18 19.63
C GLN A 317 2.52 -0.07 18.66
N ILE A 318 1.80 0.96 19.12
CA ILE A 318 1.48 2.16 18.33
C ILE A 318 2.76 2.85 17.84
N VAL A 319 3.72 3.07 18.74
CA VAL A 319 5.00 3.73 18.36
C VAL A 319 5.79 2.86 17.39
N ILE A 320 5.91 1.55 17.66
CA ILE A 320 6.62 0.61 16.77
C ILE A 320 5.97 0.59 15.38
N ALA A 321 4.64 0.49 15.30
CA ALA A 321 3.92 0.45 14.05
C ALA A 321 4.16 1.70 13.21
N MET A 322 4.06 2.89 13.81
CA MET A 322 4.25 4.17 13.14
C MET A 322 5.71 4.40 12.72
N THR A 323 6.68 4.03 13.58
CA THR A 323 8.11 4.11 13.26
C THR A 323 8.46 3.16 12.10
N PHE A 324 7.98 1.92 12.13
CA PHE A 324 8.25 0.97 11.05
C PHE A 324 7.54 1.36 9.75
N SER A 325 6.32 1.90 9.85
CA SER A 325 5.60 2.48 8.71
C SER A 325 6.41 3.63 8.08
N GLY A 326 6.92 4.55 8.89
CA GLY A 326 7.76 5.65 8.39
C GLY A 326 9.07 5.20 7.77
N ALA A 327 9.71 4.17 8.33
CA ALA A 327 10.90 3.57 7.75
C ALA A 327 10.64 2.98 6.35
N LEU A 328 9.51 2.31 6.16
CA LEU A 328 9.10 1.79 4.86
C LEU A 328 8.79 2.90 3.85
N ALA A 329 8.08 3.96 4.27
CA ALA A 329 7.82 5.12 3.42
C ALA A 329 9.12 5.81 2.98
N GLY A 330 10.10 5.91 3.88
CA GLY A 330 11.42 6.46 3.58
C GLY A 330 12.20 5.68 2.51
N MET A 331 11.92 4.39 2.33
CA MET A 331 12.58 3.58 1.29
C MET A 331 12.24 3.98 -0.14
N VAL A 332 11.25 4.83 -0.37
CA VAL A 332 11.00 5.44 -1.69
C VAL A 332 12.26 6.17 -2.19
N ALA A 333 13.04 6.76 -1.28
CA ALA A 333 14.31 7.42 -1.60
C ALA A 333 15.31 6.50 -2.34
N VAL A 334 15.26 5.19 -2.08
CA VAL A 334 16.14 4.21 -2.72
C VAL A 334 15.89 4.14 -4.22
N GLY A 335 14.64 4.14 -4.64
CA GLY A 335 14.28 4.13 -6.06
C GLY A 335 14.54 5.45 -6.75
N GLU A 336 14.12 6.55 -6.14
CA GLU A 336 14.10 7.86 -6.79
C GLU A 336 15.43 8.62 -6.65
N VAL A 337 15.97 8.70 -5.44
CA VAL A 337 17.21 9.46 -5.21
C VAL A 337 18.44 8.66 -5.62
N LEU A 338 18.54 7.38 -5.20
CA LEU A 338 19.73 6.60 -5.48
C LEU A 338 19.71 5.94 -6.88
N GLY A 339 18.51 5.60 -7.41
CA GLY A 339 18.36 4.79 -8.61
C GLY A 339 17.87 5.51 -9.88
N ASN A 340 17.20 6.68 -9.75
CA ASN A 340 16.57 7.35 -10.89
C ASN A 340 17.22 8.72 -11.19
N ARG A 341 17.02 9.69 -10.29
CA ARG A 341 17.42 11.09 -10.50
C ARG A 341 18.82 11.40 -10.01
N HIS A 342 19.33 10.65 -9.05
CA HIS A 342 20.62 10.85 -8.39
C HIS A 342 20.75 12.18 -7.65
N ASN A 343 19.62 12.82 -7.33
CA ASN A 343 19.52 14.04 -6.52
C ASN A 343 18.17 14.11 -5.81
N TYR A 344 18.07 15.01 -4.85
CA TYR A 344 16.76 15.40 -4.31
C TYR A 344 16.28 16.66 -5.04
N TYR A 345 15.03 16.70 -5.48
CA TYR A 345 14.37 17.89 -6.00
C TYR A 345 12.99 18.05 -5.36
N ASP A 346 12.56 19.29 -5.20
CA ASP A 346 11.26 19.57 -4.63
C ASP A 346 10.14 19.16 -5.58
N GLY A 347 9.07 18.57 -5.02
CA GLY A 347 7.97 18.07 -5.85
C GLY A 347 8.26 16.74 -6.57
N PHE A 348 9.23 15.94 -6.11
CA PHE A 348 9.59 14.67 -6.76
C PHE A 348 8.54 13.58 -6.61
N SER A 349 7.73 13.65 -5.57
CA SER A 349 6.65 12.72 -5.33
C SER A 349 5.41 13.13 -6.13
N ALA A 350 4.84 12.17 -6.84
CA ALA A 350 3.54 12.30 -7.47
C ALA A 350 2.44 11.78 -6.51
N ASP A 351 2.39 12.31 -5.30
CA ASP A 351 1.45 11.92 -4.23
C ASP A 351 1.52 10.43 -3.87
N TRP A 352 2.70 9.81 -4.01
CA TRP A 352 2.88 8.36 -3.77
C TRP A 352 2.55 7.96 -2.33
N GLY A 353 2.75 8.84 -1.35
CA GLY A 353 2.35 8.58 0.02
C GLY A 353 0.84 8.45 0.19
N TYR A 354 0.06 9.29 -0.49
CA TYR A 354 -1.40 9.24 -0.48
C TYR A 354 -1.92 8.06 -1.31
N LEU A 355 -1.35 7.82 -2.49
CA LEU A 355 -1.68 6.65 -3.32
C LEU A 355 -1.36 5.33 -2.61
N GLY A 356 -0.34 5.33 -1.74
CA GLY A 356 -0.02 4.18 -0.88
C GLY A 356 -1.19 3.75 0.02
N ILE A 357 -2.06 4.69 0.43
CA ILE A 357 -3.27 4.36 1.19
C ILE A 357 -4.23 3.54 0.32
N ALA A 358 -4.45 3.97 -0.93
CA ALA A 358 -5.27 3.25 -1.88
C ALA A 358 -4.74 1.83 -2.16
N VAL A 359 -3.42 1.74 -2.38
CA VAL A 359 -2.72 0.49 -2.63
C VAL A 359 -2.86 -0.46 -1.42
N ALA A 360 -2.67 0.04 -0.19
CA ALA A 360 -2.83 -0.76 1.02
C ALA A 360 -4.27 -1.26 1.20
N LEU A 361 -5.26 -0.39 0.96
CA LEU A 361 -6.68 -0.73 1.08
C LEU A 361 -7.11 -1.72 0.00
N LEU A 362 -6.74 -1.50 -1.27
CA LEU A 362 -7.02 -2.41 -2.37
C LEU A 362 -6.34 -3.77 -2.13
N GLY A 363 -5.08 -3.76 -1.65
CA GLY A 363 -4.32 -4.94 -1.27
C GLY A 363 -4.75 -5.57 0.07
N ARG A 364 -5.79 -5.03 0.74
CA ARG A 364 -6.35 -5.54 2.02
C ARG A 364 -5.31 -5.66 3.13
N ASN A 365 -4.35 -4.78 3.14
CA ASN A 365 -3.26 -4.74 4.13
C ASN A 365 -2.48 -6.07 4.21
N HIS A 366 -2.38 -6.80 3.08
CA HIS A 366 -1.57 -8.00 2.94
C HIS A 366 -0.43 -7.72 1.96
N PRO A 367 0.86 -8.02 2.27
CA PRO A 367 1.98 -7.62 1.43
C PRO A 367 1.88 -8.08 -0.03
N LEU A 368 1.42 -9.30 -0.27
CA LEU A 368 1.20 -9.80 -1.63
C LEU A 368 0.06 -9.04 -2.34
N GLY A 369 -1.01 -8.70 -1.62
CA GLY A 369 -2.09 -7.87 -2.15
C GLY A 369 -1.62 -6.44 -2.44
N VAL A 370 -0.79 -5.86 -1.58
CA VAL A 370 -0.15 -4.55 -1.78
C VAL A 370 0.71 -4.57 -3.04
N PHE A 371 1.51 -5.62 -3.26
CA PHE A 371 2.31 -5.78 -4.47
C PHE A 371 1.44 -5.77 -5.74
N ILE A 372 0.38 -6.59 -5.77
CA ILE A 372 -0.54 -6.66 -6.92
C ILE A 372 -1.26 -5.30 -7.13
N ALA A 373 -1.71 -4.67 -6.06
CA ALA A 373 -2.36 -3.37 -6.11
C ALA A 373 -1.39 -2.27 -6.60
N ALA A 374 -0.14 -2.28 -6.16
CA ALA A 374 0.88 -1.33 -6.60
C ALA A 374 1.19 -1.48 -8.10
N VAL A 375 1.30 -2.71 -8.59
CA VAL A 375 1.45 -2.97 -10.03
C VAL A 375 0.23 -2.45 -10.82
N PHE A 376 -0.98 -2.67 -10.31
CA PHE A 376 -2.19 -2.14 -10.92
C PHE A 376 -2.20 -0.60 -10.98
N PHE A 377 -1.82 0.09 -9.88
CA PHE A 377 -1.68 1.54 -9.89
C PHE A 377 -0.52 2.01 -10.78
N GLY A 378 0.55 1.22 -10.91
CA GLY A 378 1.63 1.46 -11.87
C GLY A 378 1.14 1.46 -13.32
N VAL A 379 0.20 0.55 -13.67
CA VAL A 379 -0.50 0.56 -14.97
C VAL A 379 -1.27 1.85 -15.18
N LEU A 380 -1.99 2.33 -14.16
CA LEU A 380 -2.76 3.58 -14.24
C LEU A 380 -1.84 4.79 -14.42
N LEU A 381 -0.79 4.93 -13.60
CA LEU A 381 0.17 6.04 -13.67
C LEU A 381 0.92 6.08 -15.02
N ARG A 382 1.31 4.94 -15.56
CA ARG A 382 1.93 4.88 -16.89
C ARG A 382 0.91 5.21 -17.97
N GLY A 383 -0.30 4.66 -17.85
CA GLY A 383 -1.37 4.81 -18.84
C GLY A 383 -1.87 6.24 -18.96
N GLU A 384 -1.99 6.99 -17.85
CA GLU A 384 -2.45 8.36 -17.88
C GLU A 384 -1.55 9.28 -18.71
N ILE A 385 -0.22 9.08 -18.63
CA ILE A 385 0.76 9.85 -19.41
C ILE A 385 0.55 9.60 -20.91
N PHE A 386 0.27 8.34 -21.31
CA PHE A 386 0.03 8.00 -22.71
C PHE A 386 -1.33 8.48 -23.21
N VAL A 387 -2.35 8.38 -22.38
CA VAL A 387 -3.69 8.88 -22.73
C VAL A 387 -3.63 10.40 -22.94
N ASP A 388 -2.96 11.16 -22.09
CA ASP A 388 -2.73 12.59 -22.25
C ASP A 388 -1.98 12.93 -23.56
N ALA A 389 -0.94 12.16 -23.88
CA ALA A 389 -0.12 12.41 -25.06
C ALA A 389 -0.83 12.09 -26.39
N PHE A 390 -1.71 11.08 -26.41
CA PHE A 390 -2.31 10.56 -27.65
C PHE A 390 -3.80 10.86 -27.82
N THR A 391 -4.45 11.48 -26.83
CA THR A 391 -5.86 11.89 -26.90
C THR A 391 -6.00 13.40 -26.66
N PRO A 392 -6.37 14.19 -27.67
CA PRO A 392 -6.37 15.66 -27.54
C PRO A 392 -7.45 16.21 -26.60
N LYS A 393 -8.45 15.40 -26.22
CA LYS A 393 -9.57 15.81 -25.36
C LYS A 393 -9.43 15.33 -23.90
N ILE A 394 -8.60 14.36 -23.65
CA ILE A 394 -8.45 13.74 -22.33
C ILE A 394 -7.10 14.15 -21.76
N SER A 395 -7.11 14.93 -20.68
CA SER A 395 -5.89 15.28 -19.95
C SER A 395 -5.48 14.16 -18.97
N LYS A 396 -4.22 14.20 -18.52
CA LYS A 396 -3.71 13.31 -17.45
C LYS A 396 -4.60 13.32 -16.20
N ASP A 397 -5.35 14.40 -15.97
CA ASP A 397 -6.25 14.54 -14.81
C ASP A 397 -7.34 13.47 -14.78
N LEU A 398 -7.68 12.86 -15.93
CA LEU A 398 -8.58 11.70 -15.97
C LEU A 398 -8.01 10.51 -15.17
N GLY A 399 -6.69 10.29 -15.21
CA GLY A 399 -6.04 9.27 -14.40
C GLY A 399 -6.27 9.51 -12.91
N TRP A 400 -6.14 10.75 -12.47
CA TRP A 400 -6.41 11.15 -11.07
C TRP A 400 -7.87 10.94 -10.68
N VAL A 401 -8.80 11.25 -11.58
CA VAL A 401 -10.24 11.00 -11.36
C VAL A 401 -10.51 9.49 -11.24
N LEU A 402 -9.94 8.66 -12.12
CA LEU A 402 -10.06 7.21 -12.04
C LEU A 402 -9.50 6.66 -10.72
N GLN A 403 -8.32 7.11 -10.33
CA GLN A 403 -7.69 6.72 -9.07
C GLN A 403 -8.56 7.11 -7.87
N ALA A 404 -9.09 8.34 -7.84
CA ALA A 404 -9.98 8.82 -6.77
C ALA A 404 -11.27 7.98 -6.67
N ILE A 405 -11.87 7.63 -7.81
CA ILE A 405 -13.06 6.78 -7.86
C ILE A 405 -12.76 5.37 -7.34
N ILE A 406 -11.62 4.80 -7.73
CA ILE A 406 -11.18 3.48 -7.23
C ILE A 406 -11.03 3.52 -5.71
N ILE A 407 -10.35 4.55 -5.17
CA ILE A 407 -10.17 4.73 -3.73
C ILE A 407 -11.52 4.80 -3.02
N LEU A 408 -12.45 5.61 -3.55
CA LEU A 408 -13.79 5.78 -2.99
C LEU A 408 -14.55 4.45 -2.93
N PHE A 409 -14.61 3.70 -4.02
CA PHE A 409 -15.30 2.41 -4.05
C PHE A 409 -14.66 1.38 -3.12
N VAL A 410 -13.32 1.31 -3.11
CA VAL A 410 -12.59 0.38 -2.21
C VAL A 410 -12.83 0.74 -0.74
N ALA A 411 -12.80 2.02 -0.38
CA ALA A 411 -13.09 2.49 0.97
C ALA A 411 -14.54 2.16 1.39
N CYS A 412 -15.52 2.47 0.55
CA CYS A 412 -16.93 2.18 0.80
C CYS A 412 -17.19 0.67 1.01
N LEU A 413 -16.60 -0.18 0.17
CA LEU A 413 -16.77 -1.63 0.27
C LEU A 413 -16.08 -2.20 1.52
N GLN A 414 -14.93 -1.65 1.95
CA GLN A 414 -14.30 -2.04 3.20
C GLN A 414 -15.14 -1.66 4.43
N MET A 415 -15.74 -0.48 4.45
CA MET A 415 -16.66 -0.06 5.52
C MET A 415 -17.87 -0.97 5.58
N TYR A 416 -18.50 -1.27 4.43
CA TYR A 416 -19.63 -2.18 4.36
C TYR A 416 -19.30 -3.57 4.90
N SER A 417 -18.15 -4.13 4.53
CA SER A 417 -17.71 -5.46 5.00
C SER A 417 -17.41 -5.50 6.51
N ARG A 418 -17.00 -4.39 7.12
CA ARG A 418 -16.81 -4.28 8.59
C ARG A 418 -18.15 -4.20 9.32
N THR A 419 -19.10 -3.44 8.82
CA THR A 419 -20.42 -3.25 9.43
C THR A 419 -21.23 -4.55 9.46
N THR A 420 -21.14 -5.36 8.41
CA THR A 420 -21.79 -6.69 8.36
C THR A 420 -21.13 -7.70 9.31
N ARG A 421 -19.82 -7.57 9.59
CA ARG A 421 -19.13 -8.42 10.59
C ARG A 421 -19.49 -8.09 12.03
N THR A 422 -19.77 -6.83 12.35
CA THR A 422 -20.16 -6.40 13.72
C THR A 422 -21.60 -6.76 14.04
N LYS A 423 -22.52 -6.66 13.08
CA LYS A 423 -23.93 -7.06 13.25
C LYS A 423 -24.13 -8.57 13.44
N GLY A 424 -23.21 -9.41 12.98
CA GLY A 424 -23.24 -10.85 13.18
C GLY A 424 -22.58 -11.34 14.48
N LYS A 425 -22.13 -10.44 15.36
CA LYS A 425 -21.53 -10.77 16.67
C LYS A 425 -22.39 -10.34 17.88
N VAL A 426 -23.56 -9.73 17.64
CA VAL A 426 -24.62 -9.45 18.60
C VAL A 426 -25.77 -10.46 18.39
#